data_31bd4f82790de9f236fade23be6f7d13
#
_entry.id   31bd4f82790de9f236fade23be6f7d13
#
_cell.length_a   1.000
_cell.length_b   1.000
_cell.length_c   1.000
_cell.angle_alpha   90.00
_cell.angle_beta   90.00
_cell.angle_gamma   90.00
#
_symmetry.space_group_name_H-M   'P 1'
#
loop_
_entity.id
_entity.type
_entity.pdbx_description
1 polymer ?
#
loop_
_entity_poly.entity_id
_entity_poly.type
_entity_poly.pdbx_seq_one_letter_code
_entity_poly.pdbx_strand_id
1 'polypeptide(L)'
;MDVIEYFERNYKSLLLCAVMMIKDVDRAQNILHNVAVTLLTKQDELRDLRHPGAYVTQCIYRTTLNYLRKESRSEAYDPVVLSEICCHPDSGVAYDYVEWVISIEAYLQKYSPEMRRVFIEHYLDGVPIETIAKKLGLTPKAVSLRLKRMRDALAKNAPDMLRHIDVLTLL
;
A
#
# COMPACT_ATOMS: atom_id res chain seq x y z
N MET A 1 19.48 -3.27 0.95
CA MET A 1 18.65 -4.49 0.80
C MET A 1 17.66 -4.23 -0.32
N ASP A 2 17.67 -5.08 -1.32
CA ASP A 2 16.76 -5.03 -2.47
C ASP A 2 15.37 -5.55 -2.06
N VAL A 3 14.33 -5.20 -2.83
CA VAL A 3 12.94 -5.64 -2.61
C VAL A 3 12.79 -7.15 -2.70
N ILE A 4 13.55 -7.80 -3.59
CA ILE A 4 13.53 -9.27 -3.74
C ILE A 4 14.16 -9.94 -2.53
N GLU A 5 15.35 -9.49 -2.13
CA GLU A 5 16.02 -9.97 -0.93
C GLU A 5 15.14 -9.81 0.32
N TYR A 6 14.45 -8.66 0.42
CA TYR A 6 13.52 -8.42 1.52
C TYR A 6 12.34 -9.40 1.49
N PHE A 7 11.74 -9.60 0.31
CA PHE A 7 10.62 -10.51 0.12
C PHE A 7 11.00 -11.96 0.51
N GLU A 8 12.14 -12.44 0.03
CA GLU A 8 12.62 -13.80 0.32
C GLU A 8 12.87 -14.01 1.81
N ARG A 9 13.57 -13.07 2.45
CA ARG A 9 13.89 -13.15 3.89
C ARG A 9 12.64 -13.17 4.78
N ASN A 10 11.62 -12.43 4.38
CA ASN A 10 10.42 -12.22 5.19
C ASN A 10 9.20 -13.00 4.68
N TYR A 11 9.40 -13.93 3.72
CA TYR A 11 8.31 -14.66 3.07
C TYR A 11 7.27 -15.25 4.05
N LYS A 12 7.74 -15.90 5.13
CA LYS A 12 6.86 -16.53 6.12
C LYS A 12 5.98 -15.49 6.85
N SER A 13 6.56 -14.35 7.23
CA SER A 13 5.82 -13.27 7.91
C SER A 13 4.83 -12.61 6.95
N LEU A 14 5.25 -12.38 5.71
CA LEU A 14 4.40 -11.82 4.66
C LEU A 14 3.23 -12.76 4.32
N LEU A 15 3.49 -14.06 4.27
CA LEU A 15 2.45 -15.08 4.07
C LEU A 15 1.46 -15.07 5.25
N LEU A 16 1.95 -15.01 6.49
CA LEU A 16 1.09 -14.94 7.66
C LEU A 16 0.18 -13.72 7.60
N CYS A 17 0.68 -12.54 7.23
CA CYS A 17 -0.13 -11.34 7.03
C CYS A 17 -1.27 -11.57 6.03
N ALA A 18 -0.98 -12.15 4.88
CA ALA A 18 -2.00 -12.43 3.87
C ALA A 18 -3.02 -13.48 4.37
N VAL A 19 -2.56 -14.54 5.05
CA VAL A 19 -3.45 -15.58 5.63
C VAL A 19 -4.38 -15.00 6.67
N MET A 20 -3.89 -14.12 7.54
CA MET A 20 -4.71 -13.47 8.56
C MET A 20 -5.84 -12.62 7.95
N MET A 21 -5.60 -12.01 6.80
CA MET A 21 -6.61 -11.23 6.08
C MET A 21 -7.63 -12.10 5.33
N ILE A 22 -7.16 -13.16 4.65
CA ILE A 22 -7.99 -14.00 3.76
C ILE A 22 -8.56 -15.23 4.48
N LYS A 23 -7.88 -15.68 5.52
CA LYS A 23 -8.18 -16.92 6.27
C LYS A 23 -8.13 -18.19 5.38
N ASP A 24 -7.32 -18.15 4.33
CA ASP A 24 -7.12 -19.22 3.37
C ASP A 24 -5.65 -19.22 2.92
N VAL A 25 -4.94 -20.31 3.21
CA VAL A 25 -3.50 -20.43 2.98
C VAL A 25 -3.18 -20.50 1.48
N ASP A 26 -3.95 -21.25 0.70
CA ASP A 26 -3.69 -21.45 -0.72
C ASP A 26 -3.89 -20.12 -1.49
N ARG A 27 -4.93 -19.38 -1.15
CA ARG A 27 -5.19 -18.07 -1.73
C ARG A 27 -4.14 -17.04 -1.32
N ALA A 28 -3.70 -17.05 -0.06
CA ALA A 28 -2.61 -16.19 0.40
C ALA A 28 -1.30 -16.49 -0.34
N GLN A 29 -0.97 -17.76 -0.56
CA GLN A 29 0.20 -18.14 -1.36
C GLN A 29 0.11 -17.65 -2.80
N ASN A 30 -1.05 -17.76 -3.44
CA ASN A 30 -1.27 -17.22 -4.79
C ASN A 30 -1.10 -15.70 -4.85
N ILE A 31 -1.52 -14.98 -3.82
CA ILE A 31 -1.30 -13.54 -3.72
C ILE A 31 0.18 -13.21 -3.62
N LEU A 32 0.91 -13.89 -2.72
CA LEU A 32 2.35 -13.69 -2.60
C LEU A 32 3.09 -14.02 -3.90
N HIS A 33 2.67 -15.07 -4.59
CA HIS A 33 3.24 -15.43 -5.89
C HIS A 33 3.03 -14.30 -6.93
N ASN A 34 1.83 -13.75 -7.03
CA ASN A 34 1.54 -12.64 -7.92
C ASN A 34 2.35 -11.37 -7.57
N VAL A 35 2.51 -11.10 -6.27
CA VAL A 35 3.36 -10.00 -5.82
C VAL A 35 4.82 -10.26 -6.19
N ALA A 36 5.34 -11.46 -5.95
CA ALA A 36 6.71 -11.82 -6.33
C ALA A 36 6.98 -11.62 -7.83
N VAL A 37 6.06 -12.07 -8.70
CA VAL A 37 6.15 -11.85 -10.16
C VAL A 37 6.20 -10.35 -10.48
N THR A 38 5.37 -9.55 -9.81
CA THR A 38 5.37 -8.10 -10.00
C THR A 38 6.68 -7.45 -9.57
N LEU A 39 7.23 -7.85 -8.41
CA LEU A 39 8.50 -7.36 -7.91
C LEU A 39 9.65 -7.70 -8.86
N LEU A 40 9.70 -8.94 -9.36
CA LEU A 40 10.71 -9.38 -10.33
C LEU A 40 10.60 -8.61 -11.65
N THR A 41 9.39 -8.41 -12.17
CA THR A 41 9.17 -7.68 -13.43
C THR A 41 9.62 -6.22 -13.34
N LYS A 42 9.56 -5.63 -12.15
CA LYS A 42 9.88 -4.22 -11.91
C LYS A 42 11.16 -4.01 -11.11
N GLN A 43 12.00 -5.03 -11.01
CA GLN A 43 13.19 -5.00 -10.17
C GLN A 43 14.09 -3.79 -10.44
N ASP A 44 14.30 -3.44 -11.70
CA ASP A 44 15.16 -2.30 -12.07
C ASP A 44 14.58 -0.95 -11.60
N GLU A 45 13.25 -0.79 -11.63
CA GLU A 45 12.56 0.42 -11.17
C GLU A 45 12.58 0.53 -9.63
N LEU A 46 12.68 -0.61 -8.95
CA LEU A 46 12.60 -0.73 -7.50
C LEU A 46 13.97 -0.75 -6.79
N ARG A 47 15.07 -0.72 -7.57
CA ARG A 47 16.43 -0.91 -7.05
C ARG A 47 16.84 0.06 -5.94
N ASP A 48 16.40 1.32 -6.03
CA ASP A 48 16.83 2.38 -5.11
C ASP A 48 15.72 2.79 -4.11
N LEU A 49 14.84 1.88 -3.74
CA LEU A 49 13.82 2.16 -2.74
C LEU A 49 14.44 2.37 -1.36
N ARG A 50 14.05 3.47 -0.70
CA ARG A 50 14.50 3.76 0.66
C ARG A 50 13.94 2.78 1.70
N HIS A 51 12.69 2.34 1.50
CA HIS A 51 11.96 1.45 2.40
C HIS A 51 11.37 0.25 1.65
N PRO A 52 12.20 -0.72 1.23
CA PRO A 52 11.74 -1.89 0.47
C PRO A 52 10.71 -2.72 1.22
N GLY A 53 10.84 -2.83 2.55
CA GLY A 53 9.90 -3.57 3.38
C GLY A 53 8.51 -2.95 3.40
N ALA A 54 8.42 -1.64 3.57
CA ALA A 54 7.16 -0.91 3.51
C ALA A 54 6.48 -1.10 2.15
N TYR A 55 7.26 -1.02 1.08
CA TYR A 55 6.77 -1.24 -0.27
C TYR A 55 6.18 -2.65 -0.47
N VAL A 56 6.95 -3.69 -0.12
CA VAL A 56 6.52 -5.09 -0.27
C VAL A 56 5.27 -5.37 0.55
N THR A 57 5.23 -4.90 1.80
CA THR A 57 4.07 -5.08 2.69
C THR A 57 2.84 -4.41 2.12
N GLN A 58 2.97 -3.20 1.60
CA GLN A 58 1.88 -2.47 0.97
C GLN A 58 1.39 -3.16 -0.32
N CYS A 59 2.29 -3.72 -1.13
CA CYS A 59 1.91 -4.52 -2.30
C CYS A 59 1.03 -5.70 -1.91
N ILE A 60 1.43 -6.46 -0.88
CA ILE A 60 0.66 -7.60 -0.41
C ILE A 60 -0.69 -7.14 0.14
N TYR A 61 -0.71 -6.11 0.96
CA TYR A 61 -1.95 -5.55 1.51
C TYR A 61 -2.93 -5.14 0.41
N ARG A 62 -2.50 -4.35 -0.57
CA ARG A 62 -3.36 -3.92 -1.68
C ARG A 62 -3.85 -5.07 -2.54
N THR A 63 -2.96 -6.00 -2.88
CA THR A 63 -3.35 -7.17 -3.67
C THR A 63 -4.39 -8.00 -2.93
N THR A 64 -4.22 -8.17 -1.63
CA THR A 64 -5.17 -8.86 -0.77
C THR A 64 -6.51 -8.14 -0.70
N LEU A 65 -6.50 -6.81 -0.50
CA LEU A 65 -7.73 -6.02 -0.51
C LEU A 65 -8.46 -6.08 -1.85
N ASN A 66 -7.74 -5.98 -2.95
CA ASN A 66 -8.32 -6.06 -4.29
C ASN A 66 -8.95 -7.45 -4.53
N TYR A 67 -8.30 -8.50 -4.04
CA TYR A 67 -8.85 -9.84 -4.07
C TYR A 67 -10.18 -9.92 -3.28
N LEU A 68 -10.19 -9.47 -2.03
CA LEU A 68 -11.37 -9.45 -1.19
C LEU A 68 -12.51 -8.58 -1.77
N ARG A 69 -12.19 -7.47 -2.41
CA ARG A 69 -13.17 -6.61 -3.09
C ARG A 69 -13.78 -7.29 -4.31
N LYS A 70 -12.99 -8.01 -5.09
CA LYS A 70 -13.51 -8.79 -6.24
C LYS A 70 -14.48 -9.89 -5.80
N GLU A 71 -14.24 -10.47 -4.65
CA GLU A 71 -15.18 -11.41 -4.03
C GLU A 71 -16.40 -10.73 -3.39
N SER A 72 -16.50 -9.37 -3.49
CA SER A 72 -17.66 -8.50 -3.18
C SER A 72 -18.22 -8.53 -1.76
N ARG A 73 -17.48 -8.99 -0.78
CA ARG A 73 -18.08 -9.30 0.53
C ARG A 73 -17.28 -8.87 1.74
N SER A 74 -16.21 -8.09 1.58
CA SER A 74 -15.38 -7.80 2.73
C SER A 74 -15.47 -6.36 3.18
N GLU A 75 -15.54 -6.22 4.48
CA GLU A 75 -15.25 -5.01 5.22
C GLU A 75 -13.83 -4.51 4.88
N ALA A 76 -13.66 -3.20 4.78
CA ALA A 76 -12.34 -2.61 4.57
C ALA A 76 -11.48 -2.87 5.81
N TYR A 77 -10.33 -3.52 5.63
CA TYR A 77 -9.35 -3.68 6.70
C TYR A 77 -8.59 -2.37 6.91
N ASP A 78 -8.42 -1.99 8.17
CA ASP A 78 -7.64 -0.84 8.58
C ASP A 78 -6.13 -1.17 8.45
N PRO A 79 -5.30 -0.28 7.87
CA PRO A 79 -3.85 -0.43 7.83
C PRO A 79 -3.22 -0.64 9.22
N VAL A 80 -3.80 -0.06 10.27
CA VAL A 80 -3.36 -0.26 11.66
C VAL A 80 -3.51 -1.71 12.08
N VAL A 81 -4.61 -2.36 11.70
CA VAL A 81 -4.85 -3.79 11.99
C VAL A 81 -3.79 -4.66 11.30
N LEU A 82 -3.37 -4.30 10.08
CA LEU A 82 -2.29 -5.02 9.41
C LEU A 82 -0.96 -4.89 10.17
N SER A 83 -0.64 -3.70 10.69
CA SER A 83 0.57 -3.48 11.48
C SER A 83 0.57 -4.32 12.76
N GLU A 84 -0.58 -4.43 13.43
CA GLU A 84 -0.74 -5.28 14.62
C GLU A 84 -0.61 -6.78 14.29
N ILE A 85 -1.16 -7.22 13.16
CA ILE A 85 -1.08 -8.61 12.69
C ILE A 85 0.35 -8.97 12.30
N CYS A 86 1.07 -8.06 11.65
CA CYS A 86 2.44 -8.26 11.22
C CYS A 86 3.49 -8.06 12.33
N CYS A 87 3.09 -7.53 13.48
CA CYS A 87 3.96 -7.32 14.65
C CYS A 87 4.33 -8.62 15.37
N HIS A 88 4.94 -9.57 14.67
CA HIS A 88 5.75 -10.57 15.36
C HIS A 88 7.10 -9.92 15.74
N PRO A 89 7.59 -10.10 16.98
CA PRO A 89 8.80 -9.43 17.49
C PRO A 89 10.05 -9.61 16.61
N ASP A 90 10.08 -10.65 15.79
CA ASP A 90 11.22 -11.00 14.92
C ASP A 90 11.06 -10.57 13.44
N SER A 91 9.94 -9.94 13.06
CA SER A 91 9.74 -9.51 11.68
C SER A 91 9.97 -8.00 11.55
N GLY A 92 11.06 -7.59 10.92
CA GLY A 92 11.29 -6.18 10.56
C GLY A 92 10.23 -5.59 9.62
N VAL A 93 9.29 -6.40 9.14
CA VAL A 93 8.20 -6.03 8.21
C VAL A 93 7.28 -4.96 8.81
N ALA A 94 6.90 -5.14 10.08
CA ALA A 94 5.97 -4.22 10.72
C ALA A 94 6.61 -2.85 10.99
N TYR A 95 7.89 -2.85 11.38
CA TYR A 95 8.60 -1.61 11.71
C TYR A 95 8.74 -0.70 10.49
N ASP A 96 9.21 -1.23 9.37
CA ASP A 96 9.39 -0.47 8.13
C ASP A 96 8.06 0.09 7.60
N TYR A 97 6.98 -0.68 7.70
CA TYR A 97 5.66 -0.25 7.28
C TYR A 97 5.12 0.87 8.17
N VAL A 98 5.21 0.71 9.50
CA VAL A 98 4.75 1.74 10.46
C VAL A 98 5.55 3.03 10.29
N GLU A 99 6.87 2.96 10.15
CA GLU A 99 7.71 4.14 9.91
C GLU A 99 7.31 4.87 8.62
N TRP A 100 7.05 4.13 7.56
CA TRP A 100 6.61 4.71 6.30
C TRP A 100 5.22 5.36 6.40
N VAL A 101 4.24 4.70 7.06
CA VAL A 101 2.90 5.26 7.31
C VAL A 101 2.99 6.54 8.14
N ILE A 102 3.75 6.52 9.23
CA ILE A 102 3.96 7.71 10.08
C ILE A 102 4.57 8.85 9.26
N SER A 103 5.54 8.57 8.41
CA SER A 103 6.20 9.57 7.57
C SER A 103 5.22 10.19 6.56
N ILE A 104 4.36 9.39 5.92
CA ILE A 104 3.33 9.88 5.01
C ILE A 104 2.25 10.66 5.76
N GLU A 105 1.77 10.17 6.89
CA GLU A 105 0.78 10.87 7.69
C GLU A 105 1.29 12.22 8.16
N ALA A 106 2.54 12.29 8.65
CA ALA A 106 3.19 13.53 9.03
C ALA A 106 3.27 14.52 7.86
N TYR A 107 3.64 14.05 6.68
CA TYR A 107 3.66 14.87 5.48
C TYR A 107 2.27 15.39 5.09
N LEU A 108 1.25 14.57 5.25
CA LEU A 108 -0.12 14.92 4.88
C LEU A 108 -0.78 15.90 5.85
N GLN A 109 -0.22 16.13 7.06
CA GLN A 109 -0.79 17.06 8.05
C GLN A 109 -0.96 18.50 7.55
N LYS A 110 -0.19 18.92 6.55
CA LYS A 110 -0.31 20.23 5.91
C LYS A 110 -1.54 20.39 5.00
N TYR A 111 -2.24 19.30 4.70
CA TYR A 111 -3.44 19.31 3.88
C TYR A 111 -4.71 19.27 4.73
N SER A 112 -5.84 19.72 4.17
CA SER A 112 -7.13 19.60 4.83
C SER A 112 -7.50 18.14 5.11
N PRO A 113 -8.31 17.86 6.16
CA PRO A 113 -8.74 16.49 6.46
C PRO A 113 -9.37 15.76 5.28
N GLU A 114 -10.17 16.48 4.48
CA GLU A 114 -10.80 15.93 3.28
C GLU A 114 -9.77 15.51 2.21
N MET A 115 -8.77 16.37 1.96
CA MET A 115 -7.70 16.03 1.01
C MET A 115 -6.83 14.86 1.47
N ARG A 116 -6.51 14.83 2.78
CA ARG A 116 -5.77 13.69 3.37
C ARG A 116 -6.53 12.39 3.16
N ARG A 117 -7.83 12.39 3.47
CA ARG A 117 -8.69 11.23 3.29
C ARG A 117 -8.74 10.76 1.84
N VAL A 118 -8.92 11.66 0.88
CA VAL A 118 -8.89 11.33 -0.55
C VAL A 118 -7.59 10.67 -0.94
N PHE A 119 -6.47 11.18 -0.44
CA PHE A 119 -5.14 10.62 -0.72
C PHE A 119 -4.96 9.22 -0.14
N ILE A 120 -5.29 9.05 1.13
CA ILE A 120 -5.19 7.76 1.84
C ILE A 120 -6.10 6.73 1.18
N GLU A 121 -7.39 7.02 1.00
CA GLU A 121 -8.34 6.09 0.38
C GLU A 121 -7.89 5.66 -1.02
N HIS A 122 -7.31 6.56 -1.81
CA HIS A 122 -6.88 6.21 -3.16
C HIS A 122 -5.52 5.49 -3.19
N TYR A 123 -4.48 6.09 -2.61
CA TYR A 123 -3.11 5.58 -2.75
C TYR A 123 -2.76 4.48 -1.74
N LEU A 124 -3.28 4.52 -0.51
CA LEU A 124 -3.00 3.52 0.51
C LEU A 124 -4.03 2.39 0.50
N ASP A 125 -5.32 2.73 0.48
CA ASP A 125 -6.39 1.74 0.52
C ASP A 125 -6.81 1.23 -0.87
N GLY A 126 -6.31 1.85 -1.95
CA GLY A 126 -6.61 1.46 -3.34
C GLY A 126 -8.07 1.64 -3.74
N VAL A 127 -8.81 2.56 -3.08
CA VAL A 127 -10.22 2.83 -3.42
C VAL A 127 -10.31 3.52 -4.78
N PRO A 128 -11.17 3.05 -5.70
CA PRO A 128 -11.37 3.69 -7.00
C PRO A 128 -11.85 5.14 -6.87
N ILE A 129 -11.36 6.00 -7.78
CA ILE A 129 -11.71 7.44 -7.80
C ILE A 129 -13.22 7.65 -7.86
N GLU A 130 -13.94 6.84 -8.63
CA GLU A 130 -15.39 6.90 -8.76
C GLU A 130 -16.11 6.67 -7.43
N THR A 131 -15.59 5.74 -6.63
CA THR A 131 -16.14 5.43 -5.30
C THR A 131 -15.89 6.57 -4.33
N ILE A 132 -14.68 7.14 -4.32
CA ILE A 132 -14.34 8.31 -3.50
C ILE A 132 -15.20 9.50 -3.90
N ALA A 133 -15.35 9.76 -5.20
CA ALA A 133 -16.18 10.84 -5.73
C ALA A 133 -17.63 10.73 -5.25
N LYS A 134 -18.20 9.53 -5.32
CA LYS A 134 -19.55 9.24 -4.80
C LYS A 134 -19.68 9.53 -3.31
N LYS A 135 -18.74 9.05 -2.51
CA LYS A 135 -18.76 9.26 -1.05
C LYS A 135 -18.70 10.74 -0.65
N LEU A 136 -17.98 11.55 -1.42
CA LEU A 136 -17.74 12.96 -1.12
C LEU A 136 -18.70 13.91 -1.86
N GLY A 137 -19.60 13.41 -2.69
CA GLY A 137 -20.47 14.23 -3.53
C GLY A 137 -19.71 15.07 -4.56
N LEU A 138 -18.57 14.56 -5.03
CA LEU A 138 -17.69 15.21 -6.00
C LEU A 138 -17.76 14.52 -7.36
N THR A 139 -17.25 15.21 -8.38
CA THR A 139 -17.02 14.56 -9.68
C THR A 139 -15.68 13.77 -9.67
N PRO A 140 -15.56 12.66 -10.41
CA PRO A 140 -14.30 11.95 -10.54
C PRO A 140 -13.14 12.83 -11.00
N LYS A 141 -13.43 13.79 -11.90
CA LYS A 141 -12.46 14.79 -12.37
C LYS A 141 -11.94 15.69 -11.25
N ALA A 142 -12.80 16.10 -10.32
CA ALA A 142 -12.41 16.91 -9.17
C ALA A 142 -11.50 16.13 -8.22
N VAL A 143 -11.81 14.86 -7.97
CA VAL A 143 -10.96 13.97 -7.17
C VAL A 143 -9.61 13.75 -7.83
N SER A 144 -9.57 13.42 -9.13
CA SER A 144 -8.32 13.27 -9.89
C SER A 144 -7.44 14.52 -9.83
N LEU A 145 -8.02 15.70 -9.95
CA LEU A 145 -7.29 16.96 -9.89
C LEU A 145 -6.67 17.19 -8.49
N ARG A 146 -7.39 16.86 -7.42
CA ARG A 146 -6.89 16.94 -6.05
C ARG A 146 -5.72 15.99 -5.85
N LEU A 147 -5.84 14.74 -6.27
CA LEU A 147 -4.78 13.73 -6.20
C LEU A 147 -3.55 14.18 -6.99
N LYS A 148 -3.73 14.68 -8.21
CA LYS A 148 -2.63 15.20 -9.03
C LYS A 148 -1.88 16.31 -8.32
N ARG A 149 -2.55 17.30 -7.75
CA ARG A 149 -1.92 18.41 -7.02
C ARG A 149 -1.10 17.91 -5.83
N MET A 150 -1.61 16.94 -5.09
CA MET A 150 -0.89 16.35 -3.96
C MET A 150 0.32 15.55 -4.42
N ARG A 151 0.19 14.79 -5.51
CA ARG A 151 1.28 14.04 -6.11
C ARG A 151 2.39 14.96 -6.63
N ASP A 152 2.04 16.03 -7.34
CA ASP A 152 3.00 17.02 -7.85
C ASP A 152 3.76 17.69 -6.68
N ALA A 153 3.07 17.96 -5.58
CA ALA A 153 3.69 18.50 -4.37
C ALA A 153 4.61 17.48 -3.66
N LEU A 154 4.25 16.20 -3.65
CA LEU A 154 5.10 15.10 -3.16
C LEU A 154 6.36 14.97 -4.01
N ALA A 155 6.21 14.97 -5.34
CA ALA A 155 7.33 14.88 -6.26
C ALA A 155 8.38 15.96 -6.01
N LYS A 156 7.92 17.17 -5.64
CA LYS A 156 8.80 18.30 -5.36
C LYS A 156 9.46 18.26 -3.98
N ASN A 157 8.72 17.82 -2.95
CA ASN A 157 9.14 17.99 -1.56
C ASN A 157 9.54 16.69 -0.85
N ALA A 158 9.10 15.54 -1.35
CA ALA A 158 9.37 14.23 -0.78
C ALA A 158 9.34 13.14 -1.88
N PRO A 159 10.27 13.19 -2.85
CA PRO A 159 10.28 12.28 -4.01
C PRO A 159 10.39 10.80 -3.61
N ASP A 160 11.08 10.50 -2.51
CA ASP A 160 11.21 9.13 -2.01
C ASP A 160 9.84 8.53 -1.62
N MET A 161 8.98 9.34 -0.98
CA MET A 161 7.63 8.90 -0.62
C MET A 161 6.75 8.70 -1.86
N LEU A 162 6.89 9.57 -2.85
CA LEU A 162 6.13 9.46 -4.11
C LEU A 162 6.50 8.20 -4.86
N ARG A 163 7.79 7.87 -4.94
CA ARG A 163 8.27 6.68 -5.65
C ARG A 163 7.62 5.39 -5.15
N HIS A 164 7.42 5.27 -3.84
CA HIS A 164 6.68 4.15 -3.26
C HIS A 164 5.21 4.11 -3.72
N ILE A 165 4.58 5.28 -3.80
CA ILE A 165 3.16 5.42 -4.19
C ILE A 165 2.99 5.15 -5.68
N ASP A 166 3.88 5.64 -6.53
CA ASP A 166 3.80 5.47 -7.99
C ASP A 166 3.85 3.99 -8.39
N VAL A 167 4.69 3.22 -7.74
CA VAL A 167 4.77 1.79 -8.04
C VAL A 167 3.55 1.04 -7.51
N LEU A 168 2.92 1.50 -6.42
CA LEU A 168 1.66 0.94 -5.92
C LEU A 168 0.47 1.19 -6.86
N THR A 169 0.47 2.28 -7.62
CA THR A 169 -0.62 2.56 -8.58
C THR A 169 -0.56 1.69 -9.84
N LEU A 170 0.55 0.97 -10.05
CA LEU A 170 0.73 0.06 -11.18
C LEU A 170 0.26 -1.38 -10.90
N LEU A 171 -0.15 -1.66 -9.65
CA LEU A 171 -0.75 -2.94 -9.24
C LEU A 171 -2.27 -2.89 -9.36
#